data_3e80b346a5d2f8200dbc0ea10fde73df
#
_entry.id   3e80b346a5d2f8200dbc0ea10fde73df
#
_cell.length_a   1.000
_cell.length_b   1.000
_cell.length_c   1.000
_cell.angle_alpha   90.00
_cell.angle_beta   90.00
_cell.angle_gamma   90.00
#
_symmetry.space_group_name_H-M   'P 1'
#
loop_
_entity.id
_entity.type
_entity.pdbx_description
1 polymer ?
#
loop_
_entity_poly.entity_id
_entity_poly.type
_entity_poly.pdbx_seq_one_letter_code
_entity_poly.pdbx_strand_id
1 'polypeptide(L)'
;MKEVLTQEELQNIDKYLRALNYLSACQLYLLDNPLLNRPLKIEDIKRNIVGHWGTVPGQNFIYTHLNRIINKYDLNMIYISGPGHGGNAMVANAYLEGTYSE
;
A
#
# COMPACT_ATOMS: atom_id res chain seq x y z
N MET A 1 -8.33 -12.88 -28.31
CA MET A 1 -7.25 -12.64 -27.34
C MET A 1 -7.69 -13.14 -25.97
N LYS A 2 -6.88 -13.94 -25.33
CA LYS A 2 -7.21 -14.50 -24.03
C LYS A 2 -6.99 -13.47 -22.94
N GLU A 3 -8.01 -13.21 -22.12
CA GLU A 3 -7.86 -12.29 -20.99
C GLU A 3 -6.97 -12.91 -19.91
N VAL A 4 -6.01 -12.14 -19.42
CA VAL A 4 -5.12 -12.56 -18.34
C VAL A 4 -5.83 -12.46 -16.99
N LEU A 5 -6.67 -11.43 -16.83
CA LEU A 5 -7.42 -11.15 -15.61
C LEU A 5 -8.90 -11.01 -15.91
N THR A 6 -9.74 -11.48 -14.98
CA THR A 6 -11.17 -11.23 -15.04
C THR A 6 -11.47 -9.79 -14.61
N GLN A 7 -12.68 -9.29 -14.91
CA GLN A 7 -13.12 -7.99 -14.45
C GLN A 7 -13.12 -7.90 -12.92
N GLU A 8 -13.56 -8.97 -12.25
CA GLU A 8 -13.57 -9.02 -10.79
C GLU A 8 -12.16 -8.93 -10.22
N GLU A 9 -11.21 -9.67 -10.82
CA GLU A 9 -9.80 -9.61 -10.39
C GLU A 9 -9.23 -8.21 -10.57
N LEU A 10 -9.51 -7.56 -11.71
CA LEU A 10 -9.06 -6.20 -11.96
C LEU A 10 -9.62 -5.22 -10.94
N GLN A 11 -10.90 -5.34 -10.60
CA GLN A 11 -11.54 -4.48 -9.60
C GLN A 11 -10.94 -4.68 -8.22
N ASN A 12 -10.67 -5.93 -7.85
CA ASN A 12 -10.07 -6.24 -6.55
C ASN A 12 -8.64 -5.72 -6.45
N ILE A 13 -7.85 -5.85 -7.51
CA ILE A 13 -6.49 -5.31 -7.57
C ILE A 13 -6.53 -3.79 -7.45
N ASP A 14 -7.45 -3.14 -8.16
CA ASP A 14 -7.60 -1.68 -8.11
C ASP A 14 -7.94 -1.22 -6.70
N LYS A 15 -8.90 -1.86 -6.04
CA LYS A 15 -9.29 -1.51 -4.67
C LYS A 15 -8.13 -1.69 -3.70
N TYR A 16 -7.41 -2.79 -3.81
CA TYR A 16 -6.27 -3.07 -2.93
C TYR A 16 -5.16 -2.05 -3.13
N LEU A 17 -4.82 -1.77 -4.39
CA LEU A 17 -3.77 -0.81 -4.72
C LEU A 17 -4.13 0.59 -4.25
N ARG A 18 -5.38 1.00 -4.40
CA ARG A 18 -5.85 2.31 -3.93
C ARG A 18 -5.75 2.42 -2.41
N ALA A 19 -6.15 1.35 -1.70
CA ALA A 19 -6.01 1.30 -0.25
C ALA A 19 -4.54 1.38 0.18
N LEU A 20 -3.66 0.63 -0.49
CA LEU A 20 -2.22 0.66 -0.22
C LEU A 20 -1.65 2.06 -0.40
N ASN A 21 -1.95 2.69 -1.51
CA ASN A 21 -1.44 4.02 -1.81
C ASN A 21 -1.96 5.05 -0.81
N TYR A 22 -3.23 4.95 -0.44
CA TYR A 22 -3.81 5.83 0.57
C TYR A 22 -3.13 5.67 1.93
N LEU A 23 -2.96 4.43 2.40
CA LEU A 23 -2.30 4.17 3.68
C LEU A 23 -0.85 4.62 3.67
N SER A 24 -0.16 4.42 2.55
CA SER A 24 1.22 4.87 2.41
C SER A 24 1.32 6.39 2.45
N ALA A 25 0.40 7.08 1.78
CA ALA A 25 0.33 8.54 1.82
C ALA A 25 0.01 9.05 3.23
N CYS A 26 -0.90 8.37 3.94
CA CYS A 26 -1.22 8.73 5.32
C CYS A 26 0.01 8.63 6.23
N GLN A 27 0.79 7.57 6.09
CA GLN A 27 2.03 7.43 6.87
C GLN A 27 3.02 8.55 6.59
N LEU A 28 3.06 9.04 5.35
CA LEU A 28 3.99 10.07 4.94
C LEU A 28 3.55 11.45 5.41
N TYR A 29 2.27 11.77 5.29
CA TYR A 29 1.76 13.13 5.46
C TYR A 29 0.94 13.36 6.72
N LEU A 30 0.22 12.35 7.22
CA LEU A 30 -0.70 12.52 8.33
C LEU A 30 -0.11 12.05 9.65
N LEU A 31 -0.37 12.83 10.69
CA LEU A 31 -0.09 12.46 12.08
C LEU A 31 -1.28 11.71 12.68
N ASP A 32 -2.51 12.10 12.29
CA ASP A 32 -3.74 11.56 12.87
C ASP A 32 -4.88 11.70 11.87
N ASN A 33 -6.01 11.05 12.17
CA ASN A 33 -7.27 11.15 11.42
C ASN A 33 -7.21 10.53 10.01
N PRO A 34 -6.58 9.35 9.81
CA PRO A 34 -6.48 8.76 8.47
C PRO A 34 -7.82 8.33 7.89
N LEU A 35 -8.81 8.04 8.74
CA LEU A 35 -10.14 7.63 8.28
C LEU A 35 -11.10 8.80 8.08
N LEU A 36 -10.63 10.03 8.28
CA LEU A 36 -11.39 11.26 8.11
C LEU A 36 -12.70 11.24 8.89
N ASN A 37 -12.65 10.77 10.14
CA ASN A 37 -13.81 10.72 11.04
C ASN A 37 -14.27 12.12 11.44
N ARG A 38 -13.45 13.11 11.24
CA ARG A 38 -13.74 14.54 11.40
C ARG A 38 -13.07 15.30 10.26
N PRO A 39 -13.46 16.56 9.98
CA PRO A 39 -12.80 17.35 8.95
C PRO A 39 -11.30 17.46 9.20
N LEU A 40 -10.52 17.40 8.12
CA LEU A 40 -9.06 17.47 8.19
C LEU A 40 -8.63 18.88 8.65
N LYS A 41 -7.73 18.92 9.62
CA LYS A 41 -7.16 20.16 10.15
C LYS A 41 -5.65 20.14 9.98
N ILE A 42 -5.03 21.31 10.08
CA ILE A 42 -3.58 21.43 9.93
C ILE A 42 -2.82 20.66 11.01
N GLU A 43 -3.40 20.50 12.19
CA GLU A 43 -2.79 19.72 13.28
C GLU A 43 -2.72 18.23 12.97
N ASP A 44 -3.52 17.75 12.00
CA ASP A 44 -3.49 16.36 11.57
C ASP A 44 -2.34 16.07 10.62
N ILE A 45 -1.65 17.08 10.12
CA ILE A 45 -0.57 16.95 9.16
C ILE A 45 0.77 16.99 9.87
N LYS A 46 1.68 16.10 9.48
CA LYS A 46 3.02 16.05 10.04
C LYS A 46 3.78 17.35 9.78
N ARG A 47 4.53 17.81 10.79
CA ARG A 47 5.42 18.96 10.63
C ARG A 47 6.65 18.62 9.79
N ASN A 48 7.20 17.42 10.01
CA ASN A 48 8.35 16.92 9.25
C ASN A 48 7.88 15.77 8.37
N ILE A 49 7.87 16.01 7.06
CA ILE A 49 7.48 15.00 6.07
C ILE A 49 8.76 14.37 5.54
N VAL A 50 8.98 13.10 5.88
CA VAL A 50 10.16 12.34 5.48
C VAL A 50 9.71 11.09 4.75
N GLY A 51 10.26 10.86 3.56
CA GLY A 51 9.93 9.71 2.75
C GLY A 51 9.90 10.07 1.27
N HIS A 52 9.59 9.09 0.44
CA HIS A 52 9.63 9.28 -1.01
C HIS A 52 8.36 8.73 -1.65
N TRP A 53 7.41 9.62 -1.93
CA TRP A 53 6.14 9.21 -2.53
C TRP A 53 6.32 8.58 -3.91
N GLY A 54 7.27 9.06 -4.70
CA GLY A 54 7.50 8.56 -6.05
C GLY A 54 7.86 7.07 -6.12
N THR A 55 8.57 6.55 -5.12
CA THR A 55 8.94 5.13 -5.04
C THR A 55 7.80 4.26 -4.55
N VAL A 56 6.98 4.78 -3.65
CA VAL A 56 5.96 4.02 -2.92
C VAL A 56 4.88 3.43 -3.85
N PRO A 57 4.26 4.19 -4.77
CA PRO A 57 3.26 3.60 -5.67
C PRO A 57 3.84 2.49 -6.55
N GLY A 58 5.10 2.62 -6.99
CA GLY A 58 5.76 1.58 -7.78
C GLY A 58 5.93 0.31 -6.98
N GLN A 59 6.38 0.39 -5.74
CA GLN A 59 6.51 -0.77 -4.86
C GLN A 59 5.15 -1.41 -4.58
N ASN A 60 4.13 -0.60 -4.32
CA ASN A 60 2.77 -1.10 -4.07
C ASN A 60 2.23 -1.84 -5.29
N PHE A 61 2.48 -1.32 -6.48
CA PHE A 61 2.05 -1.96 -7.72
C PHE A 61 2.70 -3.33 -7.90
N ILE A 62 4.03 -3.40 -7.72
CA ILE A 62 4.78 -4.65 -7.85
C ILE A 62 4.32 -5.66 -6.80
N TYR A 63 4.20 -5.23 -5.55
CA TYR A 63 3.80 -6.13 -4.45
C TYR A 63 2.39 -6.68 -4.67
N THR A 64 1.45 -5.84 -5.11
CA THR A 64 0.08 -6.25 -5.35
C THR A 64 0.02 -7.36 -6.40
N HIS A 65 0.75 -7.23 -7.49
CA HIS A 65 0.79 -8.25 -8.54
C HIS A 65 1.53 -9.50 -8.10
N LEU A 66 2.61 -9.38 -7.34
CA LEU A 66 3.30 -10.53 -6.77
C LEU A 66 2.39 -11.30 -5.83
N ASN A 67 1.66 -10.59 -4.98
CA ASN A 67 0.72 -11.20 -4.05
C ASN A 67 -0.36 -11.99 -4.78
N ARG A 68 -0.87 -11.45 -5.89
CA ARG A 68 -1.82 -12.17 -6.75
C ARG A 68 -1.25 -13.48 -7.27
N ILE A 69 0.00 -13.45 -7.75
CA ILE A 69 0.67 -14.64 -8.28
C ILE A 69 0.94 -15.65 -7.16
N ILE A 70 1.38 -15.19 -6.00
CA ILE A 70 1.63 -16.05 -4.84
C ILE A 70 0.35 -16.79 -4.46
N ASN A 71 -0.76 -16.09 -4.38
CA ASN A 71 -2.03 -16.69 -4.01
C ASN A 71 -2.55 -17.65 -5.08
N LYS A 72 -2.38 -17.30 -6.35
CA LYS A 72 -2.87 -18.12 -7.47
C LYS A 72 -2.13 -19.46 -7.58
N TYR A 73 -0.83 -19.45 -7.32
CA TYR A 73 0.03 -20.64 -7.50
C TYR A 73 0.53 -21.22 -6.18
N ASP A 74 0.10 -20.69 -5.04
CA ASP A 74 0.52 -21.12 -3.69
C ASP A 74 2.05 -21.15 -3.55
N LEU A 75 2.67 -20.02 -3.87
CA LEU A 75 4.12 -19.88 -3.87
C LEU A 75 4.66 -19.44 -2.51
N ASN A 76 5.86 -19.91 -2.17
CA ASN A 76 6.62 -19.38 -1.04
C ASN A 76 7.64 -18.39 -1.57
N MET A 77 7.44 -17.11 -1.26
CA MET A 77 8.32 -16.04 -1.74
C MET A 77 8.66 -15.09 -0.60
N ILE A 78 9.83 -14.47 -0.71
CA ILE A 78 10.26 -13.41 0.19
C ILE A 78 10.40 -12.14 -0.63
N TYR A 79 9.71 -11.08 -0.21
CA TYR A 79 9.82 -9.76 -0.84
C TYR A 79 10.82 -8.91 -0.07
N ILE A 80 11.80 -8.39 -0.79
CA ILE A 80 12.84 -7.54 -0.20
C ILE A 80 12.75 -6.15 -0.84
N SER A 81 12.56 -5.12 -0.01
CA SER A 81 12.54 -3.73 -0.45
C SER A 81 13.91 -3.11 -0.20
N GLY A 82 14.61 -2.74 -1.28
CA GLY A 82 15.90 -2.09 -1.18
C GLY A 82 15.83 -0.63 -0.71
N PRO A 83 14.94 0.20 -1.31
CA PRO A 83 14.88 1.62 -0.92
C PRO A 83 14.26 1.81 0.46
N GLY A 84 15.07 2.22 1.44
CA GLY A 84 14.58 2.49 2.79
C GLY A 84 13.54 3.60 2.83
N HIS A 85 13.68 4.61 1.96
CA HIS A 85 12.72 5.70 1.86
C HIS A 85 11.34 5.26 1.32
N GLY A 86 11.24 4.06 0.77
CA GLY A 86 9.97 3.47 0.34
C GLY A 86 9.34 2.52 1.35
N GLY A 87 9.86 2.48 2.57
CA GLY A 87 9.38 1.55 3.62
C GLY A 87 7.90 1.69 3.97
N ASN A 88 7.28 2.83 3.65
CA ASN A 88 5.84 3.03 3.87
C ASN A 88 5.00 1.97 3.15
N ALA A 89 5.44 1.53 1.97
CA ALA A 89 4.74 0.49 1.24
C ALA A 89 4.71 -0.83 2.00
N MET A 90 5.82 -1.19 2.65
CA MET A 90 5.91 -2.42 3.43
C MET A 90 4.96 -2.39 4.63
N VAL A 91 4.91 -1.26 5.34
CA VAL A 91 4.03 -1.12 6.50
C VAL A 91 2.56 -1.15 6.07
N ALA A 92 2.21 -0.47 4.98
CA ALA A 92 0.84 -0.46 4.46
C ALA A 92 0.39 -1.87 4.07
N ASN A 93 1.24 -2.63 3.39
CA ASN A 93 0.92 -4.01 2.99
C ASN A 93 0.76 -4.91 4.22
N ALA A 94 1.66 -4.80 5.21
CA ALA A 94 1.56 -5.58 6.43
C ALA A 94 0.27 -5.27 7.18
N TYR A 95 -0.13 -4.01 7.22
CA TYR A 95 -1.38 -3.60 7.87
C TYR A 95 -2.59 -4.23 7.18
N LEU A 96 -2.66 -4.15 5.85
CA LEU A 96 -3.79 -4.71 5.09
C LEU A 96 -3.83 -6.23 5.15
N GLU A 97 -2.67 -6.88 5.28
CA GLU A 97 -2.59 -8.34 5.44
C GLU A 97 -2.94 -8.79 6.86
N GLY A 98 -3.04 -7.86 7.80
CA GLY A 98 -3.34 -8.19 9.18
C GLY A 98 -2.15 -8.67 10.01
N THR A 99 -0.93 -8.50 9.49
CA THR A 99 0.29 -8.94 10.19
C THR A 99 0.94 -7.82 11.00
N TYR A 100 0.45 -6.60 10.87
CA TYR A 100 0.92 -5.44 11.62
C TYR A 100 -0.23 -4.83 12.42
N SER A 101 0.01 -4.56 13.69
CA SER A 101 -0.96 -3.86 14.54
C SER A 101 -0.24 -2.83 15.40
N GLU A 102 -0.92 -1.76 15.65
CA GLU A 102 -0.42 -0.75 16.60
C GLU A 102 -0.59 -1.21 18.04
#